data_c18c936e0ac1b05c83e4e56bb6fbf718
#
_entry.id   c18c936e0ac1b05c83e4e56bb6fbf718
#
_cell.length_a   1.000
_cell.length_b   1.000
_cell.length_c   1.000
_cell.angle_alpha   90.00
_cell.angle_beta   90.00
_cell.angle_gamma   90.00
#
_symmetry.space_group_name_H-M   'P 1'
#
loop_
_entity.id
_entity.type
_entity.pdbx_description
1 polymer ?
#
loop_
_entity_poly.entity_id
_entity_poly.type
_entity_poly.pdbx_seq_one_letter_code
_entity_poly.pdbx_strand_id
1 'polypeptide(L)'
;MASNSCSQCNDTGWILKEVKGSLVARRCNCYEEKRNEILLEQAAIPKRYASCSFKNFEPEHDDSLRHALKIAKQFVKNYPVQDVGLLFIGPCGVGKTHLAVATINELIQQKNVPCYFCDFRELIRRIQNTYSPDSPLTESDILEPIFNKDVLVLDELGAKRTTAWVEETIFYIINHRYNNKKLTVLTSNFPDHIDDEEDSREAYFKKGEETLVDRIGVRLRSRLYEMCKIVRMEGDDYRKKIKQAGYRF
;
A
#
# COMPACT_ATOMS: atom_id res chain seq x y z
N MET A 1 -5.96 21.88 -24.53
CA MET A 1 -5.07 21.68 -23.37
C MET A 1 -3.67 22.06 -23.84
N ALA A 2 -3.11 23.16 -23.34
CA ALA A 2 -1.80 23.63 -23.75
C ALA A 2 -0.75 22.62 -23.28
N SER A 3 -0.06 21.98 -24.22
CA SER A 3 1.12 21.18 -23.93
C SER A 3 2.21 22.13 -23.44
N ASN A 4 2.47 22.18 -22.13
CA ASN A 4 3.65 22.84 -21.61
C ASN A 4 4.86 22.09 -22.17
N SER A 5 5.43 22.61 -23.28
CA SER A 5 6.67 22.06 -23.83
C SER A 5 7.81 22.37 -22.86
N CYS A 6 8.63 21.35 -22.57
CA CYS A 6 9.80 21.55 -21.72
C CYS A 6 10.86 22.40 -22.44
N SER A 7 11.13 23.59 -21.94
CA SER A 7 12.11 24.50 -22.51
C SER A 7 13.55 23.97 -22.49
N GLN A 8 13.87 22.96 -21.68
CA GLN A 8 15.23 22.40 -21.58
C GLN A 8 15.52 21.32 -22.60
N CYS A 9 14.50 20.53 -22.99
CA CYS A 9 14.71 19.40 -23.89
C CYS A 9 13.74 19.37 -25.09
N ASN A 10 12.87 20.40 -25.25
CA ASN A 10 11.83 20.45 -26.28
C ASN A 10 11.02 19.12 -26.35
N ASP A 11 10.62 18.60 -25.18
CA ASP A 11 9.87 17.35 -25.01
C ASP A 11 10.55 16.05 -25.46
N THR A 12 11.83 16.10 -25.85
CA THR A 12 12.60 14.89 -26.20
C THR A 12 12.95 14.02 -24.98
N GLY A 13 12.88 14.58 -23.78
CA GLY A 13 13.30 13.90 -22.54
C GLY A 13 14.83 13.78 -22.37
N TRP A 14 15.61 14.33 -23.29
CA TRP A 14 17.08 14.28 -23.26
C TRP A 14 17.71 15.66 -23.36
N ILE A 15 18.79 15.87 -22.58
CA ILE A 15 19.62 17.05 -22.63
C ILE A 15 21.04 16.62 -22.99
N LEU A 16 21.62 17.27 -24.01
CA LEU A 16 23.02 17.07 -24.34
C LEU A 16 23.89 18.05 -23.52
N LYS A 17 24.86 17.53 -22.80
CA LYS A 17 25.86 18.30 -22.09
C LYS A 17 27.25 17.97 -22.61
N GLU A 18 28.06 18.98 -22.83
CA GLU A 18 29.48 18.82 -23.12
C GLU A 18 30.24 18.56 -21.82
N VAL A 19 30.92 17.41 -21.75
CA VAL A 19 31.74 17.01 -20.60
C VAL A 19 33.12 16.63 -21.15
N LYS A 20 34.13 17.39 -20.82
CA LYS A 20 35.54 17.19 -21.25
C LYS A 20 35.69 17.04 -22.77
N GLY A 21 34.98 17.87 -23.55
CA GLY A 21 35.04 17.85 -25.02
C GLY A 21 34.23 16.75 -25.70
N SER A 22 33.42 15.98 -24.94
CA SER A 22 32.50 14.97 -25.46
C SER A 22 31.07 15.32 -25.13
N LEU A 23 30.13 15.14 -26.10
CA LEU A 23 28.71 15.32 -25.87
C LEU A 23 28.15 14.08 -25.15
N VAL A 24 27.62 14.29 -23.94
CA VAL A 24 26.99 13.25 -23.13
C VAL A 24 25.47 13.54 -23.05
N ALA A 25 24.67 12.55 -23.42
CA ALA A 25 23.23 12.62 -23.25
C ALA A 25 22.82 12.33 -21.80
N ARG A 26 22.03 13.24 -21.20
CA ARG A 26 21.45 13.07 -19.86
C ARG A 26 19.93 13.14 -19.95
N ARG A 27 19.22 12.38 -19.10
CA ARG A 27 17.77 12.51 -18.96
C ARG A 27 17.39 13.90 -18.46
N CYS A 28 16.36 14.48 -19.05
CA CYS A 28 15.77 15.72 -18.57
C CYS A 28 14.90 15.46 -17.36
N ASN A 29 14.84 16.39 -16.41
CA ASN A 29 13.96 16.26 -15.24
C ASN A 29 12.48 16.10 -15.62
N CYS A 30 12.03 16.77 -16.70
CA CYS A 30 10.66 16.61 -17.19
C CYS A 30 10.26 15.17 -17.53
N TYR A 31 11.23 14.33 -17.92
CA TYR A 31 10.98 12.91 -18.17
C TYR A 31 10.65 12.17 -16.87
N GLU A 32 11.37 12.45 -15.79
CA GLU A 32 11.12 11.85 -14.49
C GLU A 32 9.78 12.33 -13.91
N GLU A 33 9.47 13.63 -14.05
CA GLU A 33 8.20 14.20 -13.62
C GLU A 33 7.01 13.57 -14.35
N LYS A 34 7.03 13.52 -15.68
CA LYS A 34 6.00 12.87 -16.49
C LYS A 34 5.85 11.39 -16.16
N ARG A 35 6.96 10.70 -15.93
CA ARG A 35 6.93 9.28 -15.53
C ARG A 35 6.29 9.11 -14.16
N ASN A 36 6.61 9.96 -13.19
CA ASN A 36 6.00 9.93 -11.87
C ASN A 36 4.48 10.18 -11.93
N GLU A 37 4.04 11.17 -12.72
CA GLU A 37 2.61 11.44 -12.96
C GLU A 37 1.89 10.19 -13.50
N ILE A 38 2.43 9.56 -14.52
CA ILE A 38 1.86 8.33 -15.10
C ILE A 38 1.82 7.20 -14.06
N LEU A 39 2.87 7.01 -13.27
CA LEU A 39 2.91 5.98 -12.24
C LEU A 39 1.91 6.25 -11.11
N LEU A 40 1.73 7.51 -10.71
CA LEU A 40 0.73 7.91 -9.71
C LEU A 40 -0.70 7.67 -10.21
N GLU A 41 -0.99 8.01 -11.47
CA GLU A 41 -2.29 7.71 -12.09
C GLU A 41 -2.56 6.19 -12.14
N GLN A 42 -1.55 5.41 -12.54
CA GLN A 42 -1.66 3.95 -12.59
C GLN A 42 -1.72 3.27 -11.23
N ALA A 43 -1.27 3.94 -10.17
CA ALA A 43 -1.28 3.39 -8.82
C ALA A 43 -2.68 3.22 -8.23
N ALA A 44 -3.72 3.75 -8.87
CA ALA A 44 -5.13 3.64 -8.48
C ALA A 44 -5.42 4.10 -7.03
N ILE A 45 -4.64 5.05 -6.52
CA ILE A 45 -4.82 5.58 -5.17
C ILE A 45 -6.12 6.39 -5.10
N PRO A 46 -7.04 6.08 -4.17
CA PRO A 46 -8.26 6.87 -4.02
C PRO A 46 -7.95 8.35 -3.73
N LYS A 47 -8.71 9.27 -4.32
CA LYS A 47 -8.52 10.74 -4.16
C LYS A 47 -8.40 11.16 -2.69
N ARG A 48 -9.13 10.49 -1.80
CA ARG A 48 -9.07 10.72 -0.34
C ARG A 48 -7.66 10.55 0.24
N TYR A 49 -6.86 9.66 -0.32
CA TYR A 49 -5.53 9.31 0.17
C TYR A 49 -4.39 9.88 -0.69
N ALA A 50 -4.70 10.57 -1.78
CA ALA A 50 -3.70 11.08 -2.72
C ALA A 50 -2.65 11.99 -2.06
N SER A 51 -3.03 12.73 -1.02
CA SER A 51 -2.13 13.62 -0.26
C SER A 51 -1.38 12.95 0.88
N CYS A 52 -1.56 11.64 1.13
CA CYS A 52 -0.87 10.93 2.20
C CYS A 52 0.64 10.91 1.96
N SER A 53 1.39 11.35 2.95
CA SER A 53 2.87 11.41 2.94
C SER A 53 3.42 11.15 4.33
N PHE A 54 4.70 10.82 4.42
CA PHE A 54 5.37 10.71 5.72
C PHE A 54 5.48 12.05 6.47
N LYS A 55 5.35 13.18 5.75
CA LYS A 55 5.44 14.52 6.35
C LYS A 55 4.18 14.92 7.09
N ASN A 56 3.02 14.47 6.62
CA ASN A 56 1.73 14.77 7.24
C ASN A 56 1.15 13.60 8.05
N PHE A 57 1.97 12.59 8.34
CA PHE A 57 1.66 11.59 9.35
C PHE A 57 2.13 12.08 10.71
N GLU A 58 1.20 12.34 11.59
CA GLU A 58 1.44 12.85 12.95
C GLU A 58 1.34 11.70 13.95
N PRO A 59 2.46 11.12 14.40
CA PRO A 59 2.44 9.98 15.33
C PRO A 59 2.12 10.41 16.77
N GLU A 60 1.86 11.72 17.01
CA GLU A 60 1.69 12.30 18.34
C GLU A 60 2.79 11.82 19.31
N HIS A 61 2.40 11.44 20.53
CA HIS A 61 3.32 10.89 21.54
C HIS A 61 3.32 9.35 21.59
N ASP A 62 2.75 8.69 20.60
CA ASP A 62 2.65 7.23 20.55
C ASP A 62 3.91 6.60 19.95
N ASP A 63 4.57 5.75 20.75
CA ASP A 63 5.81 5.08 20.35
C ASP A 63 5.59 4.06 19.23
N SER A 64 4.43 3.39 19.22
CA SER A 64 4.11 2.41 18.17
C SER A 64 3.97 3.09 16.82
N LEU A 65 3.31 4.26 16.77
CA LEU A 65 3.13 5.04 15.55
C LEU A 65 4.46 5.62 15.05
N ARG A 66 5.32 6.11 15.99
CA ARG A 66 6.69 6.54 15.62
C ARG A 66 7.52 5.39 15.05
N HIS A 67 7.40 4.21 15.66
CA HIS A 67 8.07 3.00 15.18
C HIS A 67 7.56 2.59 13.79
N ALA A 68 6.25 2.58 13.58
CA ALA A 68 5.65 2.27 12.28
C ALA A 68 6.13 3.23 11.18
N LEU A 69 6.15 4.54 11.46
CA LEU A 69 6.68 5.55 10.55
C LEU A 69 8.15 5.31 10.21
N LYS A 70 8.98 4.97 11.21
CA LYS A 70 10.40 4.64 11.02
C LYS A 70 10.58 3.44 10.11
N ILE A 71 9.81 2.37 10.32
CA ILE A 71 9.85 1.16 9.48
C ILE A 71 9.42 1.48 8.05
N ALA A 72 8.33 2.22 7.85
CA ALA A 72 7.88 2.63 6.52
C ALA A 72 8.95 3.44 5.77
N LYS A 73 9.62 4.38 6.43
CA LYS A 73 10.75 5.15 5.86
C LYS A 73 11.93 4.25 5.52
N GLN A 74 12.28 3.29 6.39
CA GLN A 74 13.35 2.32 6.12
C GLN A 74 13.01 1.43 4.93
N PHE A 75 11.76 1.01 4.80
CA PHE A 75 11.27 0.23 3.68
C PHE A 75 11.52 0.97 2.36
N VAL A 76 11.14 2.22 2.25
CA VAL A 76 11.41 3.05 1.05
C VAL A 76 12.91 3.21 0.81
N LYS A 77 13.68 3.52 1.86
CA LYS A 77 15.13 3.72 1.76
C LYS A 77 15.84 2.48 1.21
N ASN A 78 15.49 1.30 1.71
CA ASN A 78 16.17 0.04 1.40
C ASN A 78 15.71 -0.61 0.08
N TYR A 79 14.63 -0.14 -0.53
CA TYR A 79 14.21 -0.64 -1.84
C TYR A 79 15.30 -0.38 -2.91
N PRO A 80 15.63 -1.32 -3.81
CA PRO A 80 15.02 -2.65 -4.04
C PRO A 80 15.71 -3.81 -3.30
N VAL A 81 16.67 -3.56 -2.42
CA VAL A 81 17.52 -4.61 -1.81
C VAL A 81 16.73 -5.52 -0.85
N GLN A 82 15.64 -5.02 -0.28
CA GLN A 82 14.80 -5.81 0.62
C GLN A 82 13.86 -6.73 -0.15
N ASP A 83 13.57 -7.89 0.42
CA ASP A 83 12.67 -8.92 -0.09
C ASP A 83 11.42 -9.13 0.78
N VAL A 84 11.29 -8.34 1.86
CA VAL A 84 10.19 -8.43 2.83
C VAL A 84 9.30 -7.22 2.74
N GLY A 85 7.99 -7.44 2.58
CA GLY A 85 6.94 -6.41 2.60
C GLY A 85 6.58 -5.94 4.01
N LEU A 86 5.45 -5.25 4.15
CA LEU A 86 4.95 -4.75 5.44
C LEU A 86 3.51 -5.20 5.68
N LEU A 87 3.19 -5.53 6.94
CA LEU A 87 1.81 -5.75 7.38
C LEU A 87 1.52 -4.84 8.58
N PHE A 88 0.77 -3.75 8.34
CA PHE A 88 0.32 -2.84 9.38
C PHE A 88 -0.95 -3.38 10.04
N ILE A 89 -0.89 -3.64 11.35
CA ILE A 89 -2.01 -4.16 12.15
C ILE A 89 -2.33 -3.17 13.28
N GLY A 90 -3.61 -2.96 13.55
CA GLY A 90 -4.04 -2.11 14.66
C GLY A 90 -5.50 -1.67 14.53
N PRO A 91 -6.05 -0.98 15.54
CA PRO A 91 -7.44 -0.54 15.53
C PRO A 91 -7.76 0.45 14.41
N CYS A 92 -9.05 0.70 14.19
CA CYS A 92 -9.48 1.66 13.18
C CYS A 92 -9.01 3.08 13.52
N GLY A 93 -8.59 3.84 12.50
CA GLY A 93 -8.27 5.26 12.65
C GLY A 93 -6.84 5.60 13.06
N VAL A 94 -5.99 4.63 13.39
CA VAL A 94 -4.58 4.87 13.80
C VAL A 94 -3.62 5.23 12.65
N GLY A 95 -4.08 5.23 11.40
CA GLY A 95 -3.29 5.69 10.26
C GLY A 95 -2.62 4.60 9.42
N LYS A 96 -3.02 3.33 9.52
CA LYS A 96 -2.46 2.21 8.71
C LYS A 96 -2.49 2.49 7.20
N THR A 97 -3.68 2.78 6.66
CA THR A 97 -3.85 3.12 5.24
C THR A 97 -3.03 4.36 4.85
N HIS A 98 -2.93 5.36 5.75
CA HIS A 98 -2.10 6.54 5.52
C HIS A 98 -0.64 6.15 5.29
N LEU A 99 -0.04 5.36 6.19
CA LEU A 99 1.35 4.92 6.06
C LEU A 99 1.56 4.02 4.84
N ALA A 100 0.62 3.12 4.55
CA ALA A 100 0.70 2.26 3.37
C ALA A 100 0.72 3.08 2.08
N VAL A 101 -0.17 4.06 1.94
CA VAL A 101 -0.21 4.96 0.77
C VAL A 101 1.00 5.90 0.75
N ALA A 102 1.39 6.49 1.88
CA ALA A 102 2.59 7.31 1.96
C ALA A 102 3.83 6.54 1.48
N THR A 103 3.93 5.25 1.81
CA THR A 103 5.02 4.38 1.38
C THR A 103 5.09 4.25 -0.14
N ILE A 104 3.96 3.98 -0.82
CA ILE A 104 3.97 3.85 -2.28
C ILE A 104 4.14 5.21 -2.98
N ASN A 105 3.59 6.29 -2.43
CA ASN A 105 3.82 7.65 -2.95
C ASN A 105 5.31 7.99 -2.96
N GLU A 106 6.02 7.73 -1.86
CA GLU A 106 7.47 7.97 -1.77
C GLU A 106 8.28 7.04 -2.70
N LEU A 107 7.88 5.77 -2.85
CA LEU A 107 8.52 4.84 -3.79
C LEU A 107 8.36 5.31 -5.24
N ILE A 108 7.19 5.78 -5.62
CA ILE A 108 6.94 6.32 -6.96
C ILE A 108 7.77 7.58 -7.18
N GLN A 109 7.68 8.54 -6.27
CA GLN A 109 8.30 9.86 -6.43
C GLN A 109 9.83 9.81 -6.38
N GLN A 110 10.41 9.01 -5.48
CA GLN A 110 11.86 8.98 -5.28
C GLN A 110 12.58 7.93 -6.13
N LYS A 111 11.89 6.84 -6.50
CA LYS A 111 12.51 5.67 -7.12
C LYS A 111 11.83 5.18 -8.40
N ASN A 112 10.79 5.85 -8.84
CA ASN A 112 10.02 5.50 -10.05
C ASN A 112 9.51 4.04 -10.04
N VAL A 113 9.07 3.56 -8.87
CA VAL A 113 8.61 2.17 -8.69
C VAL A 113 7.16 2.03 -9.14
N PRO A 114 6.82 1.07 -10.01
CA PRO A 114 5.45 0.75 -10.37
C PRO A 114 4.70 0.16 -9.16
N CYS A 115 3.79 0.94 -8.58
CA CYS A 115 2.98 0.55 -7.43
C CYS A 115 1.50 0.44 -7.81
N TYR A 116 0.73 -0.28 -7.01
CA TYR A 116 -0.72 -0.38 -7.15
C TYR A 116 -1.40 -0.43 -5.78
N PHE A 117 -2.49 0.33 -5.62
CA PHE A 117 -3.33 0.30 -4.43
C PHE A 117 -4.63 -0.44 -4.72
N CYS A 118 -5.03 -1.30 -3.81
CA CYS A 118 -6.29 -2.02 -3.89
C CYS A 118 -6.92 -2.17 -2.50
N ASP A 119 -8.21 -1.81 -2.37
CA ASP A 119 -9.02 -2.17 -1.21
C ASP A 119 -9.47 -3.62 -1.35
N PHE A 120 -9.31 -4.42 -0.29
CA PHE A 120 -9.64 -5.85 -0.31
C PHE A 120 -11.11 -6.13 -0.64
N ARG A 121 -12.04 -5.37 -0.07
CA ARG A 121 -13.48 -5.57 -0.32
C ARG A 121 -13.86 -5.22 -1.75
N GLU A 122 -13.29 -4.14 -2.25
CA GLU A 122 -13.52 -3.70 -3.63
C GLU A 122 -12.93 -4.70 -4.62
N LEU A 123 -11.75 -5.24 -4.35
CA LEU A 123 -11.13 -6.29 -5.16
C LEU A 123 -12.05 -7.51 -5.30
N ILE A 124 -12.49 -8.05 -4.17
CA ILE A 124 -13.38 -9.21 -4.14
C ILE A 124 -14.69 -8.92 -4.91
N ARG A 125 -15.26 -7.73 -4.74
CA ARG A 125 -16.46 -7.32 -5.47
C ARG A 125 -16.21 -7.23 -6.96
N ARG A 126 -15.09 -6.64 -7.39
CA ARG A 126 -14.74 -6.53 -8.81
C ARG A 126 -14.56 -7.89 -9.45
N ILE A 127 -13.88 -8.83 -8.79
CA ILE A 127 -13.72 -10.20 -9.29
C ILE A 127 -15.10 -10.88 -9.40
N GLN A 128 -15.96 -10.78 -8.39
CA GLN A 128 -17.31 -11.34 -8.44
C GLN A 128 -18.13 -10.79 -9.60
N ASN A 129 -17.99 -9.51 -9.91
CA ASN A 129 -18.72 -8.88 -11.02
C ASN A 129 -18.28 -9.42 -12.40
N THR A 130 -17.06 -9.95 -12.55
CA THR A 130 -16.62 -10.56 -13.82
C THR A 130 -17.36 -11.84 -14.17
N TYR A 131 -18.05 -12.47 -13.22
CA TYR A 131 -18.85 -13.68 -13.48
C TYR A 131 -20.23 -13.39 -14.09
N SER A 132 -20.61 -12.11 -14.18
CA SER A 132 -21.82 -11.73 -14.92
C SER A 132 -21.57 -11.87 -16.42
N PRO A 133 -22.53 -12.45 -17.19
CA PRO A 133 -22.40 -12.57 -18.65
C PRO A 133 -22.19 -11.24 -19.37
N ASP A 134 -22.70 -10.14 -18.79
CA ASP A 134 -22.62 -8.79 -19.35
C ASP A 134 -21.37 -8.01 -18.88
N SER A 135 -20.44 -8.65 -18.18
CA SER A 135 -19.25 -7.98 -17.68
C SER A 135 -18.31 -7.60 -18.83
N PRO A 136 -17.92 -6.33 -18.96
CA PRO A 136 -16.94 -5.90 -19.96
C PRO A 136 -15.51 -6.29 -19.60
N LEU A 137 -15.25 -6.73 -18.36
CA LEU A 137 -13.93 -7.08 -17.83
C LEU A 137 -13.88 -8.56 -17.47
N THR A 138 -12.73 -9.16 -17.70
CA THR A 138 -12.41 -10.51 -17.25
C THR A 138 -11.73 -10.49 -15.88
N GLU A 139 -11.68 -11.63 -15.19
CA GLU A 139 -10.91 -11.78 -13.96
C GLU A 139 -9.43 -11.45 -14.18
N SER A 140 -8.87 -11.84 -15.32
CA SER A 140 -7.48 -11.53 -15.69
C SER A 140 -7.23 -10.03 -15.78
N ASP A 141 -8.17 -9.22 -16.28
CA ASP A 141 -8.04 -7.78 -16.37
C ASP A 141 -7.97 -7.13 -14.97
N ILE A 142 -8.67 -7.72 -14.01
CA ILE A 142 -8.65 -7.26 -12.60
C ILE A 142 -7.34 -7.66 -11.91
N LEU A 143 -6.84 -8.86 -12.17
CA LEU A 143 -5.67 -9.42 -11.49
C LEU A 143 -4.34 -8.97 -12.11
N GLU A 144 -4.33 -8.58 -13.39
CA GLU A 144 -3.11 -8.17 -14.10
C GLU A 144 -2.30 -7.10 -13.33
N PRO A 145 -2.85 -5.94 -12.93
CA PRO A 145 -2.09 -4.94 -12.19
C PRO A 145 -1.65 -5.43 -10.80
N ILE A 146 -2.42 -6.33 -10.17
CA ILE A 146 -2.11 -6.91 -8.86
C ILE A 146 -0.90 -7.84 -8.95
N PHE A 147 -0.76 -8.59 -10.03
CA PHE A 147 0.35 -9.51 -10.24
C PHE A 147 1.62 -8.82 -10.74
N ASN A 148 1.49 -7.85 -11.64
CA ASN A 148 2.62 -7.30 -12.37
C ASN A 148 3.32 -6.13 -11.69
N LYS A 149 2.61 -5.30 -10.90
CA LYS A 149 3.24 -4.17 -10.22
C LYS A 149 4.25 -4.64 -9.16
N ASP A 150 5.35 -3.90 -9.03
CA ASP A 150 6.45 -4.30 -8.15
C ASP A 150 6.06 -4.23 -6.67
N VAL A 151 5.27 -3.20 -6.30
CA VAL A 151 4.74 -3.05 -4.95
C VAL A 151 3.22 -2.94 -5.00
N LEU A 152 2.55 -3.83 -4.26
CA LEU A 152 1.10 -3.82 -4.06
C LEU A 152 0.78 -3.31 -2.66
N VAL A 153 -0.15 -2.38 -2.54
CA VAL A 153 -0.88 -2.13 -1.29
C VAL A 153 -2.21 -2.86 -1.37
N LEU A 154 -2.45 -3.78 -0.44
CA LEU A 154 -3.76 -4.40 -0.24
C LEU A 154 -4.31 -3.96 1.12
N ASP A 155 -5.27 -3.03 1.06
CA ASP A 155 -5.84 -2.36 2.21
C ASP A 155 -7.02 -3.13 2.81
N GLU A 156 -7.18 -3.07 4.12
CA GLU A 156 -8.27 -3.69 4.89
C GLU A 156 -8.38 -5.22 4.73
N LEU A 157 -7.23 -5.93 4.72
CA LEU A 157 -7.20 -7.39 4.64
C LEU A 157 -8.05 -8.02 5.76
N GLY A 158 -8.92 -8.96 5.39
CA GLY A 158 -9.84 -9.63 6.30
C GLY A 158 -11.16 -8.87 6.55
N ALA A 159 -11.36 -7.67 6.00
CA ALA A 159 -12.58 -6.88 6.23
C ALA A 159 -13.88 -7.52 5.72
N LYS A 160 -13.80 -8.43 4.77
CA LYS A 160 -14.93 -9.24 4.33
C LYS A 160 -14.88 -10.62 5.01
N ARG A 161 -16.01 -11.13 5.51
CA ARG A 161 -16.08 -12.52 6.01
C ARG A 161 -15.64 -13.47 4.92
N THR A 162 -14.75 -14.36 5.27
CA THR A 162 -14.22 -15.36 4.35
C THR A 162 -15.26 -16.45 4.08
N THR A 163 -15.56 -16.60 2.81
CA THR A 163 -16.10 -17.86 2.27
C THR A 163 -14.92 -18.65 1.71
N ALA A 164 -15.07 -19.95 1.49
CA ALA A 164 -14.01 -20.76 0.89
C ALA A 164 -13.49 -20.15 -0.43
N TRP A 165 -14.38 -19.58 -1.24
CA TRP A 165 -14.00 -18.90 -2.48
C TRP A 165 -13.14 -17.65 -2.23
N VAL A 166 -13.50 -16.81 -1.26
CA VAL A 166 -12.70 -15.60 -0.91
C VAL A 166 -11.34 -16.02 -0.39
N GLU A 167 -11.27 -17.05 0.45
CA GLU A 167 -10.01 -17.57 1.00
C GLU A 167 -9.10 -18.09 -0.12
N GLU A 168 -9.61 -18.89 -1.04
CA GLU A 168 -8.84 -19.40 -2.18
C GLU A 168 -8.40 -18.28 -3.13
N THR A 169 -9.25 -17.29 -3.37
CA THR A 169 -8.92 -16.16 -4.25
C THR A 169 -7.77 -15.32 -3.68
N ILE A 170 -7.84 -14.95 -2.40
CA ILE A 170 -6.77 -14.17 -1.77
C ILE A 170 -5.50 -14.99 -1.62
N PHE A 171 -5.64 -16.29 -1.31
CA PHE A 171 -4.49 -17.20 -1.25
C PHE A 171 -3.79 -17.28 -2.61
N TYR A 172 -4.54 -17.39 -3.71
CA TYR A 172 -4.00 -17.39 -5.08
C TYR A 172 -3.21 -16.10 -5.36
N ILE A 173 -3.77 -14.94 -5.05
CA ILE A 173 -3.13 -13.64 -5.25
C ILE A 173 -1.81 -13.54 -4.46
N ILE A 174 -1.87 -13.81 -3.18
CA ILE A 174 -0.68 -13.70 -2.29
C ILE A 174 0.38 -14.74 -2.68
N ASN A 175 -0.05 -15.97 -3.00
CA ASN A 175 0.87 -17.02 -3.45
C ASN A 175 1.58 -16.67 -4.75
N HIS A 176 0.87 -16.06 -5.71
CA HIS A 176 1.48 -15.59 -6.95
C HIS A 176 2.57 -14.56 -6.67
N ARG A 177 2.29 -13.56 -5.81
CA ARG A 177 3.25 -12.52 -5.46
C ARG A 177 4.43 -13.08 -4.66
N TYR A 178 4.17 -14.01 -3.73
CA TYR A 178 5.19 -14.72 -2.98
C TYR A 178 6.17 -15.43 -3.91
N ASN A 179 5.68 -16.28 -4.82
CA ASN A 179 6.51 -17.04 -5.73
C ASN A 179 7.34 -16.15 -6.68
N ASN A 180 6.82 -14.97 -7.02
CA ASN A 180 7.49 -14.00 -7.88
C ASN A 180 8.29 -12.93 -7.11
N LYS A 181 8.47 -13.10 -5.79
CA LYS A 181 9.19 -12.16 -4.90
C LYS A 181 8.71 -10.71 -5.03
N LYS A 182 7.42 -10.51 -5.28
CA LYS A 182 6.82 -9.17 -5.39
C LYS A 182 6.47 -8.62 -4.01
N LEU A 183 6.93 -7.41 -3.72
CA LEU A 183 6.71 -6.77 -2.44
C LEU A 183 5.25 -6.41 -2.22
N THR A 184 4.75 -6.67 -1.02
CA THR A 184 3.35 -6.40 -0.67
C THR A 184 3.29 -5.64 0.65
N VAL A 185 2.53 -4.56 0.67
CA VAL A 185 2.20 -3.78 1.86
C VAL A 185 0.72 -4.04 2.17
N LEU A 186 0.46 -4.55 3.35
CA LEU A 186 -0.87 -4.96 3.78
C LEU A 186 -1.31 -4.11 4.98
N THR A 187 -2.61 -3.89 5.11
CA THR A 187 -3.19 -3.34 6.33
C THR A 187 -4.31 -4.24 6.84
N SER A 188 -4.46 -4.34 8.15
CA SER A 188 -5.57 -5.07 8.77
C SER A 188 -6.02 -4.39 10.06
N ASN A 189 -7.33 -4.46 10.32
CA ASN A 189 -7.93 -4.04 11.59
C ASN A 189 -8.03 -5.20 12.58
N PHE A 190 -7.68 -6.40 12.17
CA PHE A 190 -7.75 -7.60 13.00
C PHE A 190 -6.39 -7.88 13.63
N PRO A 191 -6.36 -8.25 14.92
CA PRO A 191 -5.13 -8.69 15.58
C PRO A 191 -4.61 -9.95 14.90
N ASP A 192 -3.28 -10.11 14.90
CA ASP A 192 -2.68 -11.32 14.33
C ASP A 192 -3.00 -12.55 15.16
N HIS A 193 -2.88 -12.44 16.48
CA HIS A 193 -3.29 -13.41 17.48
C HIS A 193 -3.67 -12.67 18.77
N ILE A 194 -4.42 -13.34 19.60
CA ILE A 194 -4.72 -12.86 20.94
C ILE A 194 -3.67 -13.50 21.84
N ASP A 195 -2.78 -12.68 22.40
CA ASP A 195 -1.83 -13.14 23.40
C ASP A 195 -2.62 -13.49 24.67
N ASP A 196 -2.55 -14.76 25.11
CA ASP A 196 -3.17 -15.20 26.38
C ASP A 196 -2.43 -14.68 27.62
N GLU A 197 -1.32 -13.98 27.44
CA GLU A 197 -0.57 -13.37 28.55
C GLU A 197 -1.22 -12.05 28.96
N GLU A 198 -1.59 -11.99 30.23
CA GLU A 198 -2.21 -10.86 30.93
C GLU A 198 -1.32 -9.61 31.06
N ASP A 199 -0.32 -9.41 30.22
CA ASP A 199 0.54 -8.24 30.28
C ASP A 199 -0.16 -7.01 29.68
N SER A 200 -0.79 -6.32 30.57
CA SER A 200 -1.80 -5.32 30.61
C SER A 200 -1.55 -4.00 29.87
N ARG A 201 -0.76 -3.95 28.82
CA ARG A 201 -0.56 -2.76 27.97
C ARG A 201 -1.12 -2.88 26.56
N GLU A 202 -1.59 -4.05 26.13
CA GLU A 202 -2.05 -4.31 24.77
C GLU A 202 -3.58 -4.53 24.64
N ALA A 203 -4.37 -3.97 25.53
CA ALA A 203 -5.82 -4.16 25.59
C ALA A 203 -6.64 -3.44 24.51
N TYR A 204 -6.07 -3.19 23.33
CA TYR A 204 -6.85 -2.69 22.18
C TYR A 204 -7.73 -3.77 21.53
N PHE A 205 -7.41 -5.05 21.73
CA PHE A 205 -8.18 -6.18 21.25
C PHE A 205 -8.73 -6.96 22.46
N LYS A 206 -10.05 -7.11 22.48
CA LYS A 206 -10.72 -7.81 23.58
C LYS A 206 -10.64 -9.32 23.40
N LYS A 207 -10.52 -10.05 24.51
CA LYS A 207 -10.62 -11.51 24.50
C LYS A 207 -11.95 -11.93 23.85
N GLY A 208 -11.88 -12.74 22.76
CA GLY A 208 -13.03 -13.16 21.98
C GLY A 208 -13.29 -12.35 20.70
N GLU A 209 -12.45 -11.36 20.37
CA GLU A 209 -12.48 -10.73 19.04
C GLU A 209 -11.89 -11.67 17.97
N GLU A 210 -12.44 -11.58 16.75
CA GLU A 210 -11.93 -12.35 15.62
C GLU A 210 -10.50 -11.90 15.28
N THR A 211 -9.63 -12.87 15.07
CA THR A 211 -8.24 -12.61 14.68
C THR A 211 -8.07 -12.55 13.16
N LEU A 212 -6.91 -12.09 12.69
CA LEU A 212 -6.57 -12.13 11.27
C LEU A 212 -6.60 -13.59 10.75
N VAL A 213 -6.17 -14.56 11.57
CA VAL A 213 -6.22 -15.99 11.22
C VAL A 213 -7.65 -16.45 10.96
N ASP A 214 -8.60 -16.03 11.81
CA ASP A 214 -10.02 -16.39 11.64
C ASP A 214 -10.60 -15.81 10.34
N ARG A 215 -9.99 -14.74 9.85
CA ARG A 215 -10.41 -14.01 8.65
C ARG A 215 -9.77 -14.46 7.35
N ILE A 216 -8.56 -14.97 7.38
CA ILE A 216 -7.80 -15.32 6.17
C ILE A 216 -7.32 -16.76 6.13
N GLY A 217 -7.51 -17.51 7.21
CA GLY A 217 -7.06 -18.89 7.35
C GLY A 217 -5.56 -19.03 7.70
N VAL A 218 -5.22 -20.15 8.32
CA VAL A 218 -3.88 -20.47 8.81
C VAL A 218 -2.84 -20.51 7.68
N ARG A 219 -3.21 -21.05 6.51
CA ARG A 219 -2.31 -21.19 5.35
C ARG A 219 -1.81 -19.84 4.85
N LEU A 220 -2.72 -18.88 4.70
CA LEU A 220 -2.36 -17.54 4.23
C LEU A 220 -1.55 -16.79 5.28
N ARG A 221 -1.96 -16.87 6.56
CA ARG A 221 -1.20 -16.26 7.65
C ARG A 221 0.24 -16.72 7.69
N SER A 222 0.51 -18.02 7.56
CA SER A 222 1.86 -18.57 7.53
C SER A 222 2.74 -17.92 6.44
N ARG A 223 2.18 -17.70 5.24
CA ARG A 223 2.89 -16.99 4.16
C ARG A 223 3.14 -15.52 4.46
N LEU A 224 2.17 -14.85 5.09
CA LEU A 224 2.34 -13.45 5.46
C LEU A 224 3.48 -13.23 6.46
N TYR A 225 3.75 -14.19 7.36
CA TYR A 225 4.89 -14.14 8.26
C TYR A 225 6.23 -14.16 7.52
N GLU A 226 6.31 -14.93 6.45
CA GLU A 226 7.54 -14.99 5.64
C GLU A 226 7.68 -13.77 4.72
N MET A 227 6.55 -13.31 4.14
CA MET A 227 6.53 -12.22 3.17
C MET A 227 6.62 -10.83 3.76
N CYS A 228 6.15 -10.62 4.99
CA CYS A 228 5.91 -9.30 5.55
C CYS A 228 6.43 -9.16 6.98
N LYS A 229 7.06 -8.03 7.25
CA LYS A 229 7.31 -7.59 8.60
C LYS A 229 6.00 -7.08 9.20
N ILE A 230 5.57 -7.67 10.31
CA ILE A 230 4.41 -7.21 11.07
C ILE A 230 4.77 -5.94 11.82
N VAL A 231 3.95 -4.91 11.67
CA VAL A 231 4.08 -3.60 12.30
C VAL A 231 2.80 -3.30 13.05
N ARG A 232 2.84 -3.45 14.36
CA ARG A 232 1.71 -3.12 15.24
C ARG A 232 1.60 -1.62 15.39
N MET A 233 0.39 -1.09 15.28
CA MET A 233 0.05 0.32 15.42
C MET A 233 -1.07 0.46 16.43
N GLU A 234 -0.80 1.19 17.48
CA GLU A 234 -1.72 1.43 18.58
C GLU A 234 -2.17 2.90 18.59
N GLY A 235 -3.05 3.26 19.49
CA GLY A 235 -3.51 4.63 19.63
C GLY A 235 -5.00 4.84 19.35
N ASP A 236 -5.43 6.06 19.55
CA ASP A 236 -6.81 6.46 19.37
C ASP A 236 -7.17 6.69 17.90
N ASP A 237 -8.46 6.65 17.63
CA ASP A 237 -8.96 7.00 16.29
C ASP A 237 -8.72 8.50 16.02
N TYR A 238 -7.73 8.81 15.19
CA TYR A 238 -7.38 10.16 14.74
C TYR A 238 -8.58 10.92 14.14
N ARG A 239 -9.51 10.21 13.52
CA ARG A 239 -10.72 10.82 12.93
C ARG A 239 -11.64 11.39 14.00
N LYS A 240 -11.68 10.78 15.18
CA LYS A 240 -12.47 11.27 16.32
C LYS A 240 -11.84 12.51 16.96
N LYS A 241 -10.50 12.54 17.04
CA LYS A 241 -9.78 13.64 17.70
C LYS A 241 -9.70 14.91 16.86
N ILE A 242 -9.34 14.78 15.59
CA ILE A 242 -8.91 15.93 14.77
C ILE A 242 -9.85 16.21 13.58
N LYS A 243 -10.58 15.22 13.11
CA LYS A 243 -11.47 15.34 11.95
C LYS A 243 -12.92 15.06 12.29
N GLN A 244 -13.38 15.43 13.47
CA GLN A 244 -14.81 15.45 13.71
C GLN A 244 -15.45 16.35 12.64
N ALA A 245 -16.35 15.78 11.84
CA ALA A 245 -17.05 16.56 10.81
C ALA A 245 -17.83 17.68 11.49
N GLY A 246 -17.23 18.85 11.54
CA GLY A 246 -17.92 20.08 12.00
C GLY A 246 -18.71 20.67 10.85
N TYR A 247 -19.98 20.94 11.05
CA TYR A 247 -20.71 21.82 10.17
C TYR A 247 -20.03 23.19 10.26
N ARG A 248 -19.38 23.62 9.19
CA ARG A 248 -19.06 25.04 8.99
C ARG A 248 -20.28 25.64 8.30
N PHE A 249 -21.02 26.45 9.05
CA PHE A 249 -21.99 27.37 8.50
C PHE A 249 -21.28 28.54 7.84
#